data_0e2afabfa209828b80223a8faf16bdea
#
_entry.id   0e2afabfa209828b80223a8faf16bdea
#
_cell.length_a   1.000
_cell.length_b   1.000
_cell.length_c   1.000
_cell.angle_alpha   90.00
_cell.angle_beta   90.00
_cell.angle_gamma   90.00
#
_symmetry.space_group_name_H-M   'P 1'
#
loop_
_entity.id
_entity.type
_entity.pdbx_description
1 polymer ?
#
loop_
_entity_poly.entity_id
_entity_poly.type
_entity_poly.pdbx_seq_one_letter_code
_entity_poly.pdbx_strand_id
1 'polypeptide(L)'
;AGDNLIAVLVLYFIILLFWVVGFHGKNLMLPIVESLYRPLLYINMASFNAGLRGKDIPYVFNSMMFQMFGEVGGSGCTLGLVIYILVFSQRHDNRLIANISLFPSLANINETVIFGMPIVLNPLLSIPFILAPLVSLTAGYFLISIGFCPHVIMEVPWVMPPILMGFL
;
A
#
# COMPACT_ATOMS: atom_id res chain seq x y z
N ALA A 1 -2.45 -3.36 21.15
CA ALA A 1 -2.45 -4.46 20.14
C ALA A 1 -2.49 -3.93 18.69
N GLY A 2 -3.12 -2.77 18.43
CA GLY A 2 -3.28 -2.24 17.07
C GLY A 2 -2.00 -1.73 16.40
N ASP A 3 -0.96 -1.43 17.14
CA ASP A 3 0.29 -0.84 16.63
C ASP A 3 1.45 -1.87 16.61
N ASN A 4 1.12 -3.13 16.34
CA ASN A 4 2.11 -4.21 16.28
C ASN A 4 2.52 -4.46 14.82
N LEU A 5 3.76 -4.10 14.49
CA LEU A 5 4.33 -4.26 13.15
C LEU A 5 4.18 -5.70 12.61
N ILE A 6 4.47 -6.72 13.43
CA ILE A 6 4.39 -8.12 13.01
C ILE A 6 2.96 -8.49 12.64
N ALA A 7 1.97 -8.10 13.44
CA ALA A 7 0.56 -8.38 13.16
C ALA A 7 0.09 -7.72 11.85
N VAL A 8 0.52 -6.48 11.60
CA VAL A 8 0.25 -5.76 10.34
C VAL A 8 0.89 -6.47 9.15
N LEU A 9 2.17 -6.85 9.26
CA LEU A 9 2.87 -7.53 8.17
C LEU A 9 2.26 -8.91 7.86
N VAL A 10 1.85 -9.66 8.89
CA VAL A 10 1.15 -10.95 8.69
C VAL A 10 -0.19 -10.74 8.01
N LEU A 11 -0.98 -9.77 8.46
CA LEU A 11 -2.27 -9.46 7.84
C LEU A 11 -2.09 -9.04 6.37
N TYR A 12 -1.12 -8.17 6.11
CA TYR A 12 -0.86 -7.70 4.75
C TYR A 12 -0.31 -8.80 3.85
N PHE A 13 0.54 -9.66 4.37
CA PHE A 13 1.01 -10.86 3.67
C PHE A 13 -0.15 -11.75 3.23
N ILE A 14 -1.15 -11.98 4.10
CA ILE A 14 -2.34 -12.77 3.75
C ILE A 14 -3.14 -12.09 2.62
N ILE A 15 -3.30 -10.76 2.65
CA ILE A 15 -3.94 -9.99 1.56
C ILE A 15 -3.24 -10.24 0.23
N LEU A 16 -1.90 -10.19 0.24
CA LEU A 16 -1.10 -10.39 -0.97
C LEU A 16 -1.13 -11.85 -1.46
N LEU A 17 -1.19 -12.83 -0.56
CA LEU A 17 -1.38 -14.24 -0.94
C LEU A 17 -2.70 -14.47 -1.67
N PHE A 18 -3.79 -13.84 -1.26
CA PHE A 18 -5.06 -13.91 -2.00
C PHE A 18 -4.90 -13.40 -3.44
N TRP A 19 -4.18 -12.29 -3.63
CA TRP A 19 -3.90 -11.78 -4.97
C TRP A 19 -3.09 -12.77 -5.82
N VAL A 20 -2.09 -13.42 -5.23
CA VAL A 20 -1.26 -14.40 -5.94
C VAL A 20 -2.08 -15.61 -6.43
N VAL A 21 -3.11 -16.01 -5.70
CA VAL A 21 -4.02 -17.10 -6.12
C VAL A 21 -5.21 -16.60 -6.96
N GLY A 22 -5.26 -15.31 -7.31
CA GLY A 22 -6.25 -14.73 -8.22
C GLY A 22 -7.49 -14.15 -7.56
N PHE A 23 -7.54 -14.05 -6.24
CA PHE A 23 -8.61 -13.36 -5.53
C PHE A 23 -8.24 -11.91 -5.25
N HIS A 24 -9.22 -11.02 -5.22
CA HIS A 24 -9.01 -9.62 -4.83
C HIS A 24 -8.81 -9.51 -3.31
N GLY A 25 -7.55 -9.72 -2.86
CA GLY A 25 -7.20 -9.88 -1.46
C GLY A 25 -7.62 -8.70 -0.58
N LYS A 26 -7.44 -7.46 -1.07
CA LYS A 26 -7.88 -6.27 -0.34
C LYS A 26 -9.38 -6.29 -0.03
N ASN A 27 -10.23 -6.57 -1.03
CA ASN A 27 -11.67 -6.59 -0.84
C ASN A 27 -12.13 -7.71 0.10
N LEU A 28 -11.49 -8.87 0.04
CA LEU A 28 -11.78 -9.99 0.95
C LEU A 28 -11.45 -9.65 2.40
N MET A 29 -10.34 -8.96 2.63
CA MET A 29 -9.85 -8.65 3.98
C MET A 29 -10.29 -7.26 4.46
N LEU A 30 -10.96 -6.48 3.61
CA LEU A 30 -11.40 -5.11 3.94
C LEU A 30 -12.19 -5.01 5.25
N PRO A 31 -13.19 -5.89 5.53
CA PRO A 31 -13.93 -5.81 6.79
C PRO A 31 -13.03 -5.95 8.02
N ILE A 32 -12.00 -6.79 7.94
CA ILE A 32 -11.04 -7.00 9.05
C ILE A 32 -10.14 -5.78 9.19
N VAL A 33 -9.58 -5.30 8.09
CA VAL A 33 -8.71 -4.11 8.11
C VAL A 33 -9.46 -2.90 8.63
N GLU A 34 -10.66 -2.64 8.14
CA GLU A 34 -11.48 -1.51 8.55
C GLU A 34 -11.91 -1.60 10.01
N SER A 35 -12.33 -2.77 10.49
CA SER A 35 -12.75 -2.93 11.89
C SER A 35 -11.59 -2.75 12.88
N LEU A 36 -10.37 -3.15 12.51
CA LEU A 36 -9.21 -3.08 13.41
C LEU A 36 -8.45 -1.74 13.32
N TYR A 37 -8.30 -1.16 12.12
CA TYR A 37 -7.37 -0.06 11.88
C TYR A 37 -8.04 1.29 11.59
N ARG A 38 -9.30 1.33 11.16
CA ARG A 38 -10.04 2.59 11.00
C ARG A 38 -10.29 3.32 12.32
N PRO A 39 -10.65 2.64 13.43
CA PRO A 39 -10.77 3.31 14.72
C PRO A 39 -9.47 4.00 15.17
N LEU A 40 -8.31 3.41 14.84
CA LEU A 40 -7.00 3.99 15.18
C LEU A 40 -6.77 5.32 14.42
N LEU A 41 -7.21 5.40 13.16
CA LEU A 41 -7.19 6.65 12.41
C LEU A 41 -8.03 7.72 13.09
N TYR A 42 -9.26 7.39 13.50
CA TYR A 42 -10.14 8.36 14.18
C TYR A 42 -9.58 8.83 15.52
N ILE A 43 -8.89 7.95 16.25
CA ILE A 43 -8.20 8.33 17.50
C ILE A 43 -7.05 9.30 17.18
N ASN A 44 -6.26 9.05 16.14
CA ASN A 44 -5.21 9.97 15.70
C ASN A 44 -5.79 11.34 15.28
N MET A 45 -6.89 11.36 14.52
CA MET A 45 -7.59 12.60 14.14
C MET A 45 -8.08 13.37 15.36
N ALA A 46 -8.71 12.69 16.32
CA ALA A 46 -9.19 13.30 17.56
C ALA A 46 -8.02 13.87 18.40
N SER A 47 -6.93 13.12 18.51
CA SER A 47 -5.71 13.54 19.21
C SER A 47 -5.10 14.79 18.58
N PHE A 48 -5.02 14.82 17.26
CA PHE A 48 -4.54 15.99 16.52
C PHE A 48 -5.44 17.22 16.74
N ASN A 49 -6.75 17.05 16.71
CA ASN A 49 -7.73 18.12 16.97
C ASN A 49 -7.66 18.62 18.42
N ALA A 50 -7.28 17.76 19.37
CA ALA A 50 -7.02 18.12 20.75
C ALA A 50 -5.68 18.86 20.96
N GLY A 51 -4.90 19.08 19.88
CA GLY A 51 -3.65 19.83 19.93
C GLY A 51 -2.39 18.97 20.03
N LEU A 52 -2.49 17.65 20.08
CA LEU A 52 -1.33 16.76 20.08
C LEU A 52 -0.62 16.79 18.71
N ARG A 53 0.69 16.66 18.71
CA ARG A 53 1.53 16.73 17.49
C ARG A 53 2.69 15.74 17.55
N GLY A 54 3.16 15.34 16.36
CA GLY A 54 4.34 14.50 16.22
C GLY A 54 4.20 13.18 17.00
N LYS A 55 5.13 12.90 17.89
CA LYS A 55 5.19 11.64 18.66
C LYS A 55 4.08 11.48 19.71
N ASP A 56 3.34 12.54 20.02
CA ASP A 56 2.23 12.48 20.98
C ASP A 56 0.96 11.89 20.32
N ILE A 57 0.93 11.75 19.00
CA ILE A 57 -0.12 11.03 18.26
C ILE A 57 0.04 9.51 18.55
N PRO A 58 -1.00 8.82 19.04
CA PRO A 58 -0.82 7.52 19.71
C PRO A 58 -0.51 6.33 18.79
N TYR A 59 -0.94 6.37 17.50
CA TYR A 59 -0.83 5.18 16.65
C TYR A 59 -0.05 5.46 15.37
N VAL A 60 0.97 4.64 15.11
CA VAL A 60 1.69 4.63 13.83
C VAL A 60 0.85 3.95 12.77
N PHE A 61 0.32 2.75 13.06
CA PHE A 61 -0.55 2.05 12.13
C PHE A 61 -2.02 2.47 12.24
N ASN A 62 -2.61 2.73 11.09
CA ASN A 62 -4.05 2.94 10.91
C ASN A 62 -4.45 2.53 9.47
N SER A 63 -5.74 2.63 9.12
CA SER A 63 -6.24 2.19 7.82
C SER A 63 -5.58 2.91 6.64
N MET A 64 -5.20 4.18 6.77
CA MET A 64 -4.55 4.95 5.70
C MET A 64 -3.09 4.56 5.48
N MET A 65 -2.40 4.07 6.52
CA MET A 65 -1.02 3.60 6.42
C MET A 65 -0.88 2.46 5.38
N PHE A 66 -1.87 1.56 5.31
CA PHE A 66 -1.90 0.51 4.29
C PHE A 66 -1.96 1.07 2.88
N GLN A 67 -2.73 2.14 2.65
CA GLN A 67 -2.83 2.78 1.34
C GLN A 67 -1.56 3.55 0.98
N MET A 68 -1.01 4.32 1.93
CA MET A 68 0.14 5.19 1.68
C MET A 68 1.43 4.40 1.42
N PHE A 69 1.67 3.33 2.15
CA PHE A 69 2.91 2.56 2.07
C PHE A 69 2.74 1.17 1.46
N GLY A 70 1.59 0.54 1.63
CA GLY A 70 1.34 -0.81 1.10
C GLY A 70 0.83 -0.84 -0.34
N GLU A 71 0.25 0.26 -0.84
CA GLU A 71 -0.46 0.29 -2.13
C GLU A 71 0.05 1.38 -3.08
N VAL A 72 1.34 1.60 -3.15
CA VAL A 72 1.94 2.55 -4.09
C VAL A 72 1.72 2.07 -5.54
N GLY A 73 0.72 2.63 -6.19
CA GLY A 73 0.27 2.17 -7.52
C GLY A 73 -0.57 0.90 -7.46
N GLY A 74 -1.30 0.69 -6.36
CA GLY A 74 -2.15 -0.47 -6.08
C GLY A 74 -1.45 -1.59 -5.33
N SER A 75 -2.17 -2.68 -5.08
CA SER A 75 -1.64 -3.83 -4.32
C SER A 75 -0.33 -4.35 -4.92
N GLY A 76 0.65 -4.66 -4.06
CA GLY A 76 1.96 -5.12 -4.52
C GLY A 76 2.94 -4.00 -4.90
N CYS A 77 2.61 -2.73 -4.65
CA CYS A 77 3.43 -1.56 -5.01
C CYS A 77 3.84 -1.54 -6.50
N THR A 78 2.89 -1.90 -7.37
CA THR A 78 3.15 -2.20 -8.79
C THR A 78 3.54 -1.00 -9.65
N LEU A 79 3.37 0.24 -9.18
CA LEU A 79 3.85 1.43 -9.90
C LEU A 79 5.35 1.36 -10.17
N GLY A 80 6.14 0.86 -9.22
CA GLY A 80 7.58 0.65 -9.40
C GLY A 80 7.88 -0.34 -10.52
N LEU A 81 7.12 -1.43 -10.63
CA LEU A 81 7.23 -2.40 -11.71
C LEU A 81 6.89 -1.77 -13.07
N VAL A 82 5.80 -0.99 -13.14
CA VAL A 82 5.39 -0.28 -14.36
C VAL A 82 6.50 0.66 -14.83
N ILE A 83 7.04 1.49 -13.95
CA ILE A 83 8.14 2.41 -14.26
C ILE A 83 9.38 1.64 -14.72
N TYR A 84 9.75 0.58 -13.99
CA TYR A 84 10.89 -0.27 -14.36
C TYR A 84 10.77 -0.82 -15.79
N ILE A 85 9.59 -1.35 -16.14
CA ILE A 85 9.35 -1.91 -17.47
C ILE A 85 9.41 -0.82 -18.55
N LEU A 86 8.84 0.35 -18.31
CA LEU A 86 8.88 1.45 -19.27
C LEU A 86 10.30 1.93 -19.56
N VAL A 87 11.18 1.91 -18.57
CA VAL A 87 12.55 2.39 -18.70
C VAL A 87 13.48 1.30 -19.24
N PHE A 88 13.40 0.09 -18.70
CA PHE A 88 14.44 -0.94 -18.93
C PHE A 88 14.01 -2.10 -19.82
N SER A 89 12.71 -2.38 -19.98
CA SER A 89 12.29 -3.53 -20.77
C SER A 89 12.49 -3.29 -22.26
N GLN A 90 13.06 -4.29 -22.95
CA GLN A 90 13.18 -4.31 -24.41
C GLN A 90 12.05 -5.10 -25.08
N ARG A 91 11.21 -5.81 -24.29
CA ARG A 91 10.10 -6.60 -24.82
C ARG A 91 8.91 -5.69 -25.12
N HIS A 92 8.49 -5.68 -26.38
CA HIS A 92 7.39 -4.82 -26.85
C HIS A 92 6.09 -5.07 -26.07
N ASP A 93 5.72 -6.34 -25.84
CA ASP A 93 4.49 -6.70 -25.14
C ASP A 93 4.45 -6.17 -23.70
N ASN A 94 5.57 -6.31 -22.98
CA ASN A 94 5.66 -5.79 -21.60
C ASN A 94 5.54 -4.28 -21.57
N ARG A 95 6.18 -3.58 -22.52
CA ARG A 95 6.08 -2.11 -22.61
C ARG A 95 4.67 -1.65 -22.97
N LEU A 96 3.96 -2.39 -23.81
CA LEU A 96 2.57 -2.09 -24.15
C LEU A 96 1.70 -2.17 -22.90
N ILE A 97 1.79 -3.27 -22.15
CA ILE A 97 1.05 -3.44 -20.89
C ILE A 97 1.40 -2.32 -19.90
N ALA A 98 2.69 -2.02 -19.73
CA ALA A 98 3.12 -0.95 -18.84
C ALA A 98 2.60 0.44 -19.26
N ASN A 99 2.57 0.74 -20.55
CA ASN A 99 2.02 2.00 -21.05
C ASN A 99 0.53 2.17 -20.72
N ILE A 100 -0.30 1.15 -20.99
CA ILE A 100 -1.74 1.22 -20.69
C ILE A 100 -2.02 1.20 -19.18
N SER A 101 -1.10 0.66 -18.39
CA SER A 101 -1.24 0.55 -16.94
C SER A 101 -0.75 1.79 -16.19
N LEU A 102 0.03 2.68 -16.81
CA LEU A 102 0.67 3.80 -16.13
C LEU A 102 -0.34 4.73 -15.46
N PHE A 103 -1.33 5.22 -16.21
CA PHE A 103 -2.35 6.12 -15.66
C PHE A 103 -3.22 5.47 -14.59
N PRO A 104 -3.77 4.25 -14.79
CA PRO A 104 -4.45 3.53 -13.70
C PRO A 104 -3.58 3.35 -12.46
N SER A 105 -2.31 2.96 -12.62
CA SER A 105 -1.40 2.76 -11.48
C SER A 105 -1.12 4.05 -10.70
N LEU A 106 -1.10 5.22 -11.36
CA LEU A 106 -1.02 6.50 -10.67
C LEU A 106 -2.26 6.79 -9.81
N ALA A 107 -3.40 6.17 -10.12
CA ALA A 107 -4.62 6.21 -9.32
C ALA A 107 -4.78 4.97 -8.41
N ASN A 108 -3.71 4.24 -8.13
CA ASN A 108 -3.67 3.00 -7.34
C ASN A 108 -4.56 1.86 -7.90
N ILE A 109 -4.86 1.89 -9.20
CA ILE A 109 -5.61 0.84 -9.92
C ILE A 109 -4.60 0.01 -10.70
N ASN A 110 -4.42 -1.26 -10.35
CA ASN A 110 -3.35 -2.08 -10.90
C ASN A 110 -3.78 -3.44 -11.47
N GLU A 111 -5.05 -3.65 -11.66
CA GLU A 111 -5.59 -4.89 -12.25
C GLU A 111 -5.00 -5.13 -13.65
N THR A 112 -4.79 -4.07 -14.44
CA THR A 112 -4.12 -4.17 -15.75
C THR A 112 -2.70 -4.70 -15.66
N VAL A 113 -1.97 -4.38 -14.58
CA VAL A 113 -0.64 -4.92 -14.31
C VAL A 113 -0.74 -6.37 -13.84
N ILE A 114 -1.60 -6.64 -12.86
CA ILE A 114 -1.71 -7.97 -12.23
C ILE A 114 -2.09 -9.04 -13.24
N PHE A 115 -3.04 -8.73 -14.13
CA PHE A 115 -3.54 -9.67 -15.14
C PHE A 115 -2.79 -9.59 -16.47
N GLY A 116 -2.31 -8.43 -16.87
CA GLY A 116 -1.55 -8.25 -18.10
C GLY A 116 -0.11 -8.76 -17.98
N MET A 117 0.53 -8.52 -16.86
CA MET A 117 1.79 -9.16 -16.47
C MET A 117 1.41 -10.38 -15.61
N PRO A 118 1.50 -11.61 -16.06
CA PRO A 118 0.93 -12.76 -15.35
C PRO A 118 1.57 -12.92 -13.96
N ILE A 119 1.14 -12.08 -13.00
CA ILE A 119 1.59 -12.11 -11.60
C ILE A 119 0.87 -13.25 -10.87
N VAL A 120 -0.42 -13.42 -11.18
CA VAL A 120 -1.25 -14.50 -10.61
C VAL A 120 -0.63 -15.86 -10.95
N LEU A 121 -0.44 -16.69 -9.93
CA LEU A 121 0.16 -18.05 -10.02
C LEU A 121 1.56 -18.08 -10.64
N ASN A 122 2.27 -16.96 -10.70
CA ASN A 122 3.63 -16.87 -11.20
C ASN A 122 4.61 -16.69 -10.03
N PRO A 123 5.37 -17.70 -9.62
CA PRO A 123 6.26 -17.61 -8.46
C PRO A 123 7.32 -16.50 -8.58
N LEU A 124 7.85 -16.29 -9.80
CA LEU A 124 8.89 -15.27 -10.03
C LEU A 124 8.39 -13.86 -9.79
N LEU A 125 7.19 -13.54 -10.24
CA LEU A 125 6.60 -12.20 -10.08
C LEU A 125 5.88 -12.04 -8.75
N SER A 126 5.38 -13.13 -8.16
CA SER A 126 4.72 -13.11 -6.86
C SER A 126 5.67 -12.75 -5.71
N ILE A 127 6.94 -13.16 -5.79
CA ILE A 127 7.93 -12.84 -4.74
C ILE A 127 8.10 -11.32 -4.59
N PRO A 128 8.50 -10.55 -5.62
CA PRO A 128 8.61 -9.10 -5.48
C PRO A 128 7.25 -8.42 -5.22
N PHE A 129 6.15 -8.94 -5.76
CA PHE A 129 4.80 -8.45 -5.50
C PHE A 129 4.42 -8.53 -4.01
N ILE A 130 4.85 -9.57 -3.30
CA ILE A 130 4.65 -9.72 -1.86
C ILE A 130 5.68 -8.90 -1.07
N LEU A 131 6.94 -8.96 -1.43
CA LEU A 131 8.01 -8.35 -0.63
C LEU A 131 8.01 -6.82 -0.69
N ALA A 132 7.72 -6.22 -1.85
CA ALA A 132 7.80 -4.77 -2.01
C ALA A 132 6.88 -4.01 -1.02
N PRO A 133 5.59 -4.33 -0.89
CA PRO A 133 4.75 -3.64 0.09
C PRO A 133 5.10 -3.96 1.54
N LEU A 134 5.57 -5.17 1.86
CA LEU A 134 5.99 -5.51 3.23
C LEU A 134 7.21 -4.68 3.64
N VAL A 135 8.18 -4.52 2.74
CA VAL A 135 9.35 -3.65 2.96
C VAL A 135 8.92 -2.19 3.07
N SER A 136 8.03 -1.74 2.20
CA SER A 136 7.52 -0.36 2.21
C SER A 136 6.75 -0.03 3.51
N LEU A 137 5.86 -0.92 3.97
CA LEU A 137 5.15 -0.77 5.24
C LEU A 137 6.12 -0.76 6.43
N THR A 138 7.12 -1.62 6.41
CA THR A 138 8.16 -1.67 7.45
C THR A 138 8.95 -0.36 7.47
N ALA A 139 9.38 0.14 6.32
CA ALA A 139 10.09 1.40 6.22
C ALA A 139 9.21 2.57 6.71
N GLY A 140 7.96 2.64 6.29
CA GLY A 140 7.00 3.65 6.74
C GLY A 140 6.81 3.62 8.26
N TYR A 141 6.68 2.44 8.85
CA TYR A 141 6.60 2.29 10.30
C TYR A 141 7.80 2.90 11.02
N PHE A 142 9.01 2.56 10.59
CA PHE A 142 10.21 3.10 11.22
C PHE A 142 10.37 4.60 11.00
N LEU A 143 10.08 5.10 9.79
CA LEU A 143 10.18 6.55 9.50
C LEU A 143 9.22 7.37 10.36
N ILE A 144 8.01 6.89 10.60
CA ILE A 144 7.06 7.55 11.49
C ILE A 144 7.49 7.39 12.96
N SER A 145 7.90 6.20 13.38
CA SER A 145 8.31 5.92 14.76
C SER A 145 9.50 6.77 15.22
N ILE A 146 10.47 7.03 14.33
CA ILE A 146 11.61 7.92 14.64
C ILE A 146 11.24 9.41 14.56
N GLY A 147 10.05 9.73 14.00
CA GLY A 147 9.57 11.11 13.84
C GLY A 147 10.10 11.81 12.57
N PHE A 148 10.62 11.07 11.60
CA PHE A 148 11.01 11.61 10.30
C PHE A 148 9.79 11.95 9.43
N CYS A 149 8.77 11.08 9.45
CA CYS A 149 7.47 11.33 8.84
C CYS A 149 6.42 11.60 9.93
N PRO A 150 5.44 12.47 9.68
CA PRO A 150 4.32 12.67 10.60
C PRO A 150 3.42 11.45 10.65
N HIS A 151 2.66 11.30 11.74
CA HIS A 151 1.59 10.30 11.83
C HIS A 151 0.46 10.64 10.87
N VAL A 152 -0.17 9.60 10.32
CA VAL A 152 -1.32 9.78 9.44
C VAL A 152 -2.55 10.14 10.29
N ILE A 153 -3.13 11.30 10.00
CA ILE A 153 -4.23 11.92 10.76
C ILE A 153 -5.42 12.29 9.89
N MET A 154 -5.39 11.97 8.61
CA MET A 154 -6.43 12.36 7.66
C MET A 154 -6.82 11.17 6.79
N GLU A 155 -8.10 11.09 6.45
CA GLU A 155 -8.61 10.15 5.46
C GLU A 155 -8.56 10.81 4.08
N VAL A 156 -7.97 10.13 3.09
CA VAL A 156 -7.90 10.59 1.71
C VAL A 156 -8.48 9.53 0.77
N PRO A 157 -9.06 9.92 -0.37
CA PRO A 157 -9.56 8.97 -1.35
C PRO A 157 -8.47 8.00 -1.82
N TRP A 158 -8.78 6.71 -1.88
CA TRP A 158 -7.83 5.66 -2.25
C TRP A 158 -7.27 5.80 -3.67
N VAL A 159 -8.02 6.47 -4.57
CA VAL A 159 -7.59 6.77 -5.96
C VAL A 159 -6.62 7.95 -6.06
N MET A 160 -6.29 8.59 -4.94
CA MET A 160 -5.35 9.71 -4.93
C MET A 160 -3.95 9.23 -5.30
N PRO A 161 -3.24 9.92 -6.22
CA PRO A 161 -1.86 9.56 -6.55
C PRO A 161 -0.97 9.49 -5.30
N PRO A 162 -0.10 8.47 -5.18
CA PRO A 162 0.71 8.26 -3.97
C PRO A 162 1.53 9.47 -3.53
N ILE A 163 2.08 10.21 -4.49
CA ILE A 163 2.88 11.43 -4.21
C ILE A 163 2.00 12.51 -3.55
N LEU A 164 0.79 12.72 -4.05
CA LEU A 164 -0.13 13.71 -3.48
C LEU A 164 -0.65 13.26 -2.11
N MET A 165 -0.91 11.96 -1.96
CA MET A 165 -1.33 11.35 -0.70
C MET A 165 -0.28 11.55 0.41
N GLY A 166 1.00 11.47 0.07
CA GLY A 166 2.10 11.71 1.02
C GLY A 166 2.36 13.19 1.34
N PHE A 167 1.74 14.11 0.61
CA PHE A 167 1.90 15.56 0.81
C PHE A 167 0.83 16.16 1.74
N LEU A 168 -0.30 15.45 1.90
CA LEU A 168 -1.42 15.84 2.75
C LEU A 168 -1.28 15.28 4.16
#